data_ab93f47954e134b2dc638da94665e6b7
#
_entry.id   ab93f47954e134b2dc638da94665e6b7
#
_cell.length_a   1.000
_cell.length_b   1.000
_cell.length_c   1.000
_cell.angle_alpha   90.00
_cell.angle_beta   90.00
_cell.angle_gamma   90.00
#
_symmetry.space_group_name_H-M   'P 1'
#
loop_
_entity.id
_entity.type
_entity.pdbx_description
1 polymer ?
#
loop_
_entity_poly.entity_id
_entity_poly.type
_entity_poly.pdbx_seq_one_letter_code
_entity_poly.pdbx_strand_id
1 'polypeptide(L)'
;IYPRDCPQPMKEEYLLTGSLEPTNEPYAIAKIAGIKMCENYYRQYESNFISVMPTNLYGPNDNFNLETSHVLPAILRKMHLAMCLENDDWNSIRKDLDKRPIENISGKASNEEIINILSKFSISLIQNSANVSLTLWGTGNPKREFLYVNDMADACVYLMENLDANDLYSMEVTHINIGIGKD
;
A
#
# COMPACT_ATOMS: atom_id res chain seq x y z
N ILE A 1 -0.05 7.35 9.68
CA ILE A 1 -0.83 8.21 10.58
C ILE A 1 -0.02 8.78 11.75
N TYR A 2 1.27 8.41 11.87
CA TYR A 2 2.21 9.04 12.80
C TYR A 2 2.54 10.48 12.37
N PRO A 3 3.13 11.30 13.25
CA PRO A 3 3.63 12.60 12.88
C PRO A 3 4.60 12.53 11.70
N ARG A 4 4.58 13.56 10.84
CA ARG A 4 5.42 13.64 9.65
C ARG A 4 6.91 13.44 9.93
N ASP A 5 7.40 14.10 10.98
CA ASP A 5 8.82 14.10 11.36
C ASP A 5 9.09 13.12 12.52
N CYS A 6 8.30 12.03 12.59
CA CYS A 6 8.44 11.02 13.62
C CYS A 6 9.80 10.32 13.54
N PRO A 7 10.48 10.09 14.68
CA PRO A 7 11.72 9.30 14.70
C PRO A 7 11.51 7.88 14.20
N GLN A 8 12.57 7.29 13.63
CA GLN A 8 12.60 5.90 13.16
C GLN A 8 13.51 5.06 14.07
N PRO A 9 13.12 3.81 14.38
CA PRO A 9 11.84 3.16 14.11
C PRO A 9 10.68 3.80 14.89
N MET A 10 9.49 3.83 14.26
CA MET A 10 8.30 4.42 14.88
C MET A 10 7.82 3.55 16.05
N LYS A 11 7.65 4.18 17.22
CA LYS A 11 7.08 3.54 18.40
C LYS A 11 5.64 3.99 18.62
N GLU A 12 4.86 3.18 19.30
CA GLU A 12 3.45 3.47 19.58
C GLU A 12 3.26 4.78 20.36
N GLU A 13 4.18 5.10 21.26
CA GLU A 13 4.18 6.34 22.07
C GLU A 13 4.33 7.63 21.24
N TYR A 14 4.75 7.50 19.97
CA TYR A 14 4.92 8.67 19.10
C TYR A 14 3.62 9.14 18.43
N LEU A 15 2.55 8.40 18.58
CA LEU A 15 1.26 8.82 18.04
C LEU A 15 0.82 10.13 18.73
N LEU A 16 0.40 11.13 17.92
CA LEU A 16 -0.02 12.47 18.39
C LEU A 16 1.09 13.34 19.03
N THR A 17 2.35 13.04 18.83
CA THR A 17 3.46 13.87 19.38
C THR A 17 3.88 15.03 18.47
N GLY A 18 3.29 15.16 17.28
CA GLY A 18 3.62 16.21 16.32
C GLY A 18 2.59 16.36 15.22
N SER A 19 2.87 17.26 14.28
CA SER A 19 1.99 17.53 13.14
C SER A 19 1.95 16.37 12.16
N LEU A 20 0.77 16.09 11.63
CA LEU A 20 0.55 15.07 10.60
C LEU A 20 1.04 15.56 9.23
N GLU A 21 1.24 14.63 8.29
CA GLU A 21 1.49 14.98 6.88
C GLU A 21 0.24 15.63 6.27
N PRO A 22 0.31 16.91 5.82
CA PRO A 22 -0.88 17.65 5.39
C PRO A 22 -1.69 16.97 4.28
N THR A 23 -1.01 16.29 3.35
CA THR A 23 -1.66 15.59 2.23
C THR A 23 -2.43 14.34 2.66
N ASN A 24 -2.15 13.82 3.85
CA ASN A 24 -2.75 12.60 4.41
C ASN A 24 -3.50 12.86 5.73
N GLU A 25 -3.55 14.10 6.18
CA GLU A 25 -4.12 14.48 7.48
C GLU A 25 -5.55 14.00 7.69
N PRO A 26 -6.51 14.17 6.73
CA PRO A 26 -7.88 13.72 6.92
C PRO A 26 -7.99 12.21 7.16
N TYR A 27 -7.21 11.43 6.43
CA TYR A 27 -7.15 9.97 6.63
C TYR A 27 -6.53 9.64 7.99
N ALA A 28 -5.42 10.27 8.34
CA ALA A 28 -4.72 10.03 9.59
C ALA A 28 -5.62 10.34 10.80
N ILE A 29 -6.32 11.47 10.80
CA ILE A 29 -7.27 11.85 11.86
C ILE A 29 -8.37 10.79 12.01
N ALA A 30 -8.96 10.33 10.92
CA ALA A 30 -10.00 9.30 10.97
C ALA A 30 -9.50 7.99 11.61
N LYS A 31 -8.28 7.56 11.29
CA LYS A 31 -7.67 6.35 11.87
C LYS A 31 -7.29 6.54 13.34
N ILE A 32 -6.73 7.68 13.71
CA ILE A 32 -6.41 8.03 15.09
C ILE A 32 -7.69 8.06 15.95
N ALA A 33 -8.77 8.64 15.42
CA ALA A 33 -10.06 8.64 16.11
C ALA A 33 -10.56 7.21 16.39
N GLY A 34 -10.39 6.27 15.44
CA GLY A 34 -10.71 4.86 15.64
C GLY A 34 -9.90 4.22 16.77
N ILE A 35 -8.59 4.45 16.81
CA ILE A 35 -7.71 3.96 17.90
C ILE A 35 -8.19 4.51 19.25
N LYS A 36 -8.42 5.82 19.33
CA LYS A 36 -8.89 6.47 20.57
C LYS A 36 -10.29 6.02 20.97
N MET A 37 -11.14 5.67 20.01
CA MET A 37 -12.46 5.11 20.29
C MET A 37 -12.33 3.72 20.92
N CYS A 38 -11.48 2.84 20.43
CA CYS A 38 -11.22 1.52 21.04
C CYS A 38 -10.72 1.66 22.49
N GLU A 39 -9.73 2.54 22.73
CA GLU A 39 -9.22 2.84 24.07
C GLU A 39 -10.33 3.33 25.02
N ASN A 40 -11.19 4.26 24.58
CA ASN A 40 -12.26 4.79 25.41
C ASN A 40 -13.40 3.78 25.66
N TYR A 41 -13.71 2.92 24.70
CA TYR A 41 -14.64 1.79 24.93
C TYR A 41 -14.10 0.82 25.99
N TYR A 42 -12.79 0.53 25.96
CA TYR A 42 -12.17 -0.26 27.03
C TYR A 42 -12.32 0.45 28.39
N ARG A 43 -11.94 1.73 28.49
CA ARG A 43 -12.02 2.48 29.76
C ARG A 43 -13.42 2.59 30.33
N GLN A 44 -14.44 2.68 29.49
CA GLN A 44 -15.83 2.88 29.89
C GLN A 44 -16.61 1.57 30.09
N TYR A 45 -16.34 0.58 29.28
CA TYR A 45 -17.15 -0.64 29.19
C TYR A 45 -16.32 -1.93 29.34
N GLU A 46 -15.04 -1.84 29.58
CA GLU A 46 -14.12 -2.97 29.60
C GLU A 46 -14.17 -3.85 28.34
N SER A 47 -14.51 -3.23 27.19
CA SER A 47 -14.60 -3.91 25.92
C SER A 47 -13.23 -4.39 25.45
N ASN A 48 -13.14 -5.67 25.06
CA ASN A 48 -11.88 -6.27 24.59
C ASN A 48 -11.57 -5.88 23.14
N PHE A 49 -11.32 -4.59 22.91
CA PHE A 49 -10.97 -4.03 21.60
C PHE A 49 -9.49 -3.65 21.55
N ILE A 50 -8.79 -4.21 20.60
CA ILE A 50 -7.36 -3.93 20.34
C ILE A 50 -7.24 -3.27 18.96
N SER A 51 -6.48 -2.19 18.88
CA SER A 51 -6.13 -1.53 17.63
C SER A 51 -4.77 -2.01 17.14
N VAL A 52 -4.67 -2.30 15.84
CA VAL A 52 -3.42 -2.67 15.18
C VAL A 52 -3.08 -1.66 14.08
N MET A 53 -1.81 -1.37 13.90
CA MET A 53 -1.32 -0.44 12.89
C MET A 53 -0.28 -1.14 12.00
N PRO A 54 -0.71 -1.67 10.84
CA PRO A 54 0.22 -2.29 9.91
C PRO A 54 1.04 -1.23 9.16
N THR A 55 2.19 -1.63 8.69
CA THR A 55 2.92 -0.95 7.64
C THR A 55 2.21 -1.07 6.29
N ASN A 56 2.86 -0.72 5.17
CA ASN A 56 2.21 -0.78 3.86
C ASN A 56 1.91 -2.24 3.46
N LEU A 57 0.63 -2.56 3.34
CA LEU A 57 0.21 -3.90 2.96
C LEU A 57 0.28 -4.10 1.45
N TYR A 58 0.60 -5.31 1.03
CA TYR A 58 0.52 -5.75 -0.35
C TYR A 58 0.07 -7.20 -0.45
N GLY A 59 -0.49 -7.60 -1.58
CA GLY A 59 -0.87 -9.00 -1.79
C GLY A 59 -1.83 -9.22 -2.95
N PRO A 60 -2.35 -10.45 -3.09
CA PRO A 60 -3.39 -10.79 -4.07
C PRO A 60 -4.62 -9.91 -3.88
N ASN A 61 -5.25 -9.55 -5.01
CA ASN A 61 -6.45 -8.71 -5.05
C ASN A 61 -6.25 -7.24 -4.62
N ASP A 62 -5.01 -6.78 -4.56
CA ASP A 62 -4.71 -5.36 -4.36
C ASP A 62 -5.28 -4.49 -5.50
N ASN A 63 -5.30 -3.18 -5.31
CA ASN A 63 -5.68 -2.24 -6.34
C ASN A 63 -4.51 -2.06 -7.34
N PHE A 64 -4.60 -2.71 -8.49
CA PHE A 64 -3.63 -2.59 -9.59
C PHE A 64 -4.01 -1.52 -10.63
N ASN A 65 -4.98 -0.65 -10.36
CA ASN A 65 -5.30 0.45 -11.27
C ASN A 65 -4.17 1.47 -11.29
N LEU A 66 -3.58 1.76 -12.46
CA LEU A 66 -2.39 2.62 -12.58
C LEU A 66 -2.64 4.10 -12.21
N GLU A 67 -3.90 4.53 -12.13
CA GLU A 67 -4.29 5.90 -11.77
C GLU A 67 -4.49 6.07 -10.26
N THR A 68 -4.90 5.01 -9.55
CA THR A 68 -5.36 5.09 -8.14
C THR A 68 -4.66 4.12 -7.19
N SER A 69 -3.77 3.26 -7.71
CA SER A 69 -3.07 2.27 -6.89
C SER A 69 -1.92 2.85 -6.08
N HIS A 70 -1.59 2.16 -5.01
CA HIS A 70 -0.36 2.41 -4.27
C HIS A 70 0.88 2.03 -5.08
N VAL A 71 2.05 2.48 -4.62
CA VAL A 71 3.33 2.39 -5.35
C VAL A 71 3.70 0.96 -5.74
N LEU A 72 3.59 -0.01 -4.83
CA LEU A 72 4.03 -1.39 -5.11
C LEU A 72 3.15 -2.09 -6.15
N PRO A 73 1.81 -2.12 -6.04
CA PRO A 73 0.97 -2.72 -7.08
C PRO A 73 1.07 -1.98 -8.42
N ALA A 74 1.26 -0.64 -8.43
CA ALA A 74 1.51 0.11 -9.66
C ALA A 74 2.80 -0.35 -10.36
N ILE A 75 3.90 -0.45 -9.62
CA ILE A 75 5.19 -0.90 -10.16
C ILE A 75 5.09 -2.34 -10.68
N LEU A 76 4.50 -3.25 -9.92
CA LEU A 76 4.32 -4.65 -10.33
C LEU A 76 3.55 -4.76 -11.65
N ARG A 77 2.44 -4.04 -11.80
CA ARG A 77 1.67 -4.05 -13.04
C ARG A 77 2.44 -3.42 -14.20
N LYS A 78 3.13 -2.31 -13.97
CA LYS A 78 3.97 -1.67 -14.99
C LYS A 78 5.09 -2.59 -15.46
N MET A 79 5.78 -3.28 -14.54
CA MET A 79 6.81 -4.26 -14.89
C MET A 79 6.25 -5.42 -15.69
N HIS A 80 5.08 -5.95 -15.29
CA HIS A 80 4.40 -7.00 -16.05
C HIS A 80 4.07 -6.57 -17.47
N LEU A 81 3.45 -5.41 -17.66
CA LEU A 81 3.10 -4.88 -18.97
C LEU A 81 4.33 -4.56 -19.82
N ALA A 82 5.39 -4.01 -19.22
CA ALA A 82 6.66 -3.76 -19.88
C ALA A 82 7.31 -5.06 -20.37
N MET A 83 7.37 -6.08 -19.54
CA MET A 83 7.90 -7.39 -19.88
C MET A 83 7.08 -8.05 -21.00
N CYS A 84 5.75 -7.97 -20.95
CA CYS A 84 4.89 -8.51 -22.01
C CYS A 84 5.12 -7.77 -23.33
N LEU A 85 5.27 -6.45 -23.31
CA LEU A 85 5.56 -5.63 -24.49
C LEU A 85 6.93 -5.96 -25.10
N GLU A 86 7.96 -6.14 -24.26
CA GLU A 86 9.31 -6.51 -24.68
C GLU A 86 9.37 -7.89 -25.34
N ASN A 87 8.52 -8.84 -24.88
CA ASN A 87 8.44 -10.19 -25.42
C ASN A 87 7.37 -10.34 -26.54
N ASP A 88 6.78 -9.26 -27.02
CA ASP A 88 5.69 -9.25 -28.02
C ASP A 88 4.47 -10.12 -27.58
N ASP A 89 4.26 -10.26 -26.27
CA ASP A 89 3.13 -11.03 -25.69
C ASP A 89 1.86 -10.18 -25.61
N TRP A 90 1.30 -9.91 -26.78
CA TRP A 90 0.05 -9.14 -26.91
C TRP A 90 -1.15 -9.82 -26.24
N ASN A 91 -1.14 -11.15 -26.14
CA ASN A 91 -2.22 -11.88 -25.48
C ASN A 91 -2.31 -11.53 -24.00
N SER A 92 -1.17 -11.52 -23.30
CA SER A 92 -1.11 -11.16 -21.86
C SER A 92 -1.43 -9.69 -21.65
N ILE A 93 -0.94 -8.79 -22.52
CA ILE A 93 -1.28 -7.35 -22.47
C ILE A 93 -2.79 -7.16 -22.61
N ARG A 94 -3.41 -7.74 -23.61
CA ARG A 94 -4.85 -7.62 -23.85
C ARG A 94 -5.67 -8.21 -22.70
N LYS A 95 -5.27 -9.35 -22.17
CA LYS A 95 -5.93 -9.99 -21.02
C LYS A 95 -5.86 -9.09 -19.76
N ASP A 96 -4.72 -8.44 -19.51
CA ASP A 96 -4.59 -7.50 -18.40
C ASP A 96 -5.49 -6.26 -18.59
N LEU A 97 -5.48 -5.68 -19.80
CA LEU A 97 -6.28 -4.49 -20.12
C LEU A 97 -7.79 -4.79 -20.15
N ASP A 98 -8.23 -6.00 -20.52
CA ASP A 98 -9.64 -6.40 -20.44
C ASP A 98 -10.09 -6.51 -18.98
N LYS A 99 -9.21 -6.99 -18.10
CA LYS A 99 -9.51 -7.10 -16.66
C LYS A 99 -9.43 -5.74 -15.95
N ARG A 100 -8.53 -4.88 -16.39
CA ARG A 100 -8.24 -3.57 -15.76
C ARG A 100 -7.93 -2.53 -16.83
N PRO A 101 -8.93 -1.97 -17.52
CA PRO A 101 -8.72 -0.95 -18.53
C PRO A 101 -7.93 0.25 -17.97
N ILE A 102 -7.13 0.88 -18.80
CA ILE A 102 -6.41 2.11 -18.47
C ILE A 102 -7.07 3.26 -19.24
N GLU A 103 -7.61 4.26 -18.59
CA GLU A 103 -8.33 5.39 -19.21
C GLU A 103 -9.32 4.95 -20.31
N ASN A 104 -10.07 3.88 -20.05
CA ASN A 104 -11.01 3.26 -20.99
C ASN A 104 -10.37 2.47 -22.16
N ILE A 105 -9.05 2.38 -22.26
CA ILE A 105 -8.38 1.49 -23.22
C ILE A 105 -8.41 0.07 -22.66
N SER A 106 -9.11 -0.82 -23.35
CA SER A 106 -9.19 -2.26 -23.03
C SER A 106 -8.34 -3.09 -23.98
N GLY A 107 -8.29 -4.40 -23.77
CA GLY A 107 -7.59 -5.33 -24.67
C GLY A 107 -8.16 -5.44 -26.08
N LYS A 108 -9.30 -4.80 -26.37
CA LYS A 108 -9.91 -4.72 -27.69
C LYS A 108 -9.34 -3.59 -28.56
N ALA A 109 -8.60 -2.66 -27.96
CA ALA A 109 -7.98 -1.53 -28.67
C ALA A 109 -6.91 -2.02 -29.67
N SER A 110 -6.57 -1.16 -30.63
CA SER A 110 -5.45 -1.42 -31.55
C SER A 110 -4.11 -1.45 -30.83
N ASN A 111 -3.10 -2.08 -31.42
CA ASN A 111 -1.75 -2.08 -30.83
C ASN A 111 -1.21 -0.67 -30.68
N GLU A 112 -1.51 0.23 -31.60
CA GLU A 112 -1.08 1.64 -31.54
C GLU A 112 -1.71 2.36 -30.34
N GLU A 113 -3.01 2.22 -30.11
CA GLU A 113 -3.70 2.80 -28.95
C GLU A 113 -3.14 2.24 -27.65
N ILE A 114 -2.86 0.92 -27.58
CA ILE A 114 -2.25 0.28 -26.41
C ILE A 114 -0.85 0.83 -26.17
N ILE A 115 0.01 0.94 -27.19
CA ILE A 115 1.35 1.52 -27.05
C ILE A 115 1.27 2.96 -26.56
N ASN A 116 0.35 3.75 -27.10
CA ASN A 116 0.18 5.15 -26.72
C ASN A 116 -0.22 5.29 -25.24
N ILE A 117 -1.18 4.48 -24.77
CA ILE A 117 -1.58 4.53 -23.38
C ILE A 117 -0.48 4.02 -22.44
N LEU A 118 0.24 2.96 -22.79
CA LEU A 118 1.38 2.45 -22.01
C LEU A 118 2.48 3.51 -21.89
N SER A 119 2.79 4.24 -22.98
CA SER A 119 3.76 5.35 -22.98
C SER A 119 3.36 6.47 -22.03
N LYS A 120 2.07 6.80 -21.94
CA LYS A 120 1.56 7.78 -20.99
C LYS A 120 1.83 7.38 -19.53
N PHE A 121 1.83 6.08 -19.26
CA PHE A 121 2.17 5.52 -17.96
C PHE A 121 3.66 5.14 -17.82
N SER A 122 4.50 5.72 -18.68
CA SER A 122 5.97 5.60 -18.62
C SER A 122 6.52 4.21 -18.99
N ILE A 123 5.78 3.45 -19.81
CA ILE A 123 6.22 2.20 -20.43
C ILE A 123 6.38 2.46 -21.92
N SER A 124 7.59 2.55 -22.43
CA SER A 124 7.84 2.99 -23.81
C SER A 124 8.83 2.07 -24.53
N LEU A 125 8.57 1.82 -25.81
CA LEU A 125 9.54 1.17 -26.69
C LEU A 125 10.74 2.08 -26.91
N ILE A 126 11.94 1.53 -26.82
CA ILE A 126 13.17 2.26 -27.14
C ILE A 126 13.33 2.29 -28.66
N GLN A 127 13.54 3.48 -29.23
CA GLN A 127 13.72 3.62 -30.68
C GLN A 127 14.83 2.73 -31.21
N ASN A 128 14.57 2.04 -32.31
CA ASN A 128 15.49 1.11 -32.98
C ASN A 128 15.96 -0.09 -32.12
N SER A 129 15.19 -0.47 -31.10
CA SER A 129 15.46 -1.60 -30.22
C SER A 129 14.17 -2.36 -29.93
N ALA A 130 14.27 -3.65 -29.63
CA ALA A 130 13.18 -4.45 -29.06
C ALA A 130 12.96 -4.19 -27.56
N ASN A 131 13.86 -3.43 -26.93
CA ASN A 131 13.82 -3.20 -25.48
C ASN A 131 12.73 -2.18 -25.11
N VAL A 132 12.20 -2.34 -23.91
CA VAL A 132 11.21 -1.47 -23.30
C VAL A 132 11.84 -0.67 -22.16
N SER A 133 11.58 0.63 -22.14
CA SER A 133 11.95 1.50 -21.02
C SER A 133 10.77 1.65 -20.08
N LEU A 134 11.03 1.46 -18.79
CA LEU A 134 10.09 1.77 -17.70
C LEU A 134 10.67 2.90 -16.85
N THR A 135 10.03 4.06 -16.88
CA THR A 135 10.44 5.20 -16.05
C THR A 135 9.63 5.20 -14.75
N LEU A 136 10.34 5.17 -13.62
CA LEU A 136 9.74 5.34 -12.30
C LEU A 136 9.90 6.79 -11.85
N TRP A 137 8.86 7.33 -11.20
CA TRP A 137 8.87 8.70 -10.73
C TRP A 137 9.61 8.82 -9.39
N GLY A 138 10.21 9.97 -9.18
CA GLY A 138 10.92 10.30 -7.94
C GLY A 138 12.41 10.01 -8.01
N THR A 139 13.08 10.18 -6.88
CA THR A 139 14.53 10.05 -6.76
C THR A 139 15.00 8.61 -6.51
N GLY A 140 14.10 7.70 -6.17
CA GLY A 140 14.43 6.34 -5.72
C GLY A 140 14.94 6.26 -4.27
N ASN A 141 15.10 7.40 -3.58
CA ASN A 141 15.63 7.44 -2.21
C ASN A 141 14.61 7.05 -1.11
N PRO A 142 13.30 7.35 -1.24
CA PRO A 142 12.34 7.01 -0.20
C PRO A 142 12.27 5.51 0.03
N LYS A 143 12.48 5.11 1.28
CA LYS A 143 12.30 3.73 1.73
C LYS A 143 10.89 3.53 2.26
N ARG A 144 10.37 2.32 2.12
CA ARG A 144 9.06 1.93 2.64
C ARG A 144 9.13 0.49 3.11
N GLU A 145 8.61 0.25 4.29
CA GLU A 145 8.38 -1.10 4.78
C GLU A 145 7.10 -1.65 4.16
N PHE A 146 7.14 -2.90 3.71
CA PHE A 146 6.00 -3.62 3.14
C PHE A 146 5.75 -4.92 3.91
N LEU A 147 4.48 -5.21 4.17
CA LEU A 147 4.03 -6.42 4.84
C LEU A 147 3.05 -7.18 3.95
N TYR A 148 3.26 -8.48 3.80
CA TYR A 148 2.35 -9.32 3.04
C TYR A 148 1.00 -9.47 3.77
N VAL A 149 -0.10 -9.36 3.02
CA VAL A 149 -1.44 -9.29 3.61
C VAL A 149 -1.80 -10.53 4.45
N ASN A 150 -1.32 -11.72 4.08
CA ASN A 150 -1.58 -12.93 4.88
C ASN A 150 -0.80 -12.90 6.19
N ASP A 151 0.43 -12.37 6.22
CA ASP A 151 1.20 -12.23 7.46
C ASP A 151 0.49 -11.26 8.42
N MET A 152 -0.13 -10.20 7.87
CA MET A 152 -0.99 -9.31 8.66
C MET A 152 -2.22 -10.03 9.21
N ALA A 153 -2.87 -10.88 8.41
CA ALA A 153 -4.02 -11.66 8.85
C ALA A 153 -3.63 -12.64 9.96
N ASP A 154 -2.51 -13.33 9.80
CA ASP A 154 -1.98 -14.26 10.81
C ASP A 154 -1.61 -13.51 12.11
N ALA A 155 -1.01 -12.33 12.00
CA ALA A 155 -0.74 -11.48 13.16
C ALA A 155 -2.02 -11.07 13.90
N CYS A 156 -3.10 -10.73 13.17
CA CYS A 156 -4.39 -10.42 13.79
C CYS A 156 -4.96 -11.63 14.54
N VAL A 157 -4.92 -12.83 13.96
CA VAL A 157 -5.39 -14.05 14.61
C VAL A 157 -4.56 -14.34 15.85
N TYR A 158 -3.24 -14.27 15.74
CA TYR A 158 -2.34 -14.45 16.87
C TYR A 158 -2.64 -13.50 18.04
N LEU A 159 -2.85 -12.22 17.76
CA LEU A 159 -3.18 -11.23 18.78
C LEU A 159 -4.55 -11.50 19.42
N MET A 160 -5.56 -11.91 18.64
CA MET A 160 -6.88 -12.27 19.17
C MET A 160 -6.83 -13.48 20.11
N GLU A 161 -5.88 -14.39 19.91
CA GLU A 161 -5.73 -15.60 20.73
C GLU A 161 -4.82 -15.41 21.96
N ASN A 162 -3.94 -14.41 21.96
CA ASN A 162 -2.85 -14.31 22.93
C ASN A 162 -2.79 -12.98 23.70
N LEU A 163 -3.62 -12.00 23.37
CA LEU A 163 -3.56 -10.67 23.99
C LEU A 163 -4.96 -10.11 24.24
N ASP A 164 -5.21 -9.71 25.48
CA ASP A 164 -6.41 -8.98 25.85
C ASP A 164 -6.18 -7.47 25.91
N ALA A 165 -7.24 -6.69 25.73
CA ALA A 165 -7.18 -5.23 25.82
C ALA A 165 -6.63 -4.73 27.15
N ASN A 166 -6.94 -5.46 28.25
CA ASN A 166 -6.41 -5.15 29.58
C ASN A 166 -4.87 -5.21 29.61
N ASP A 167 -4.26 -6.20 28.94
CA ASP A 167 -2.80 -6.33 28.91
C ASP A 167 -2.17 -5.17 28.13
N LEU A 168 -2.77 -4.80 27.00
CA LEU A 168 -2.31 -3.69 26.17
C LEU A 168 -2.40 -2.35 26.90
N TYR A 169 -3.57 -2.02 27.42
CA TYR A 169 -3.82 -0.71 28.05
C TYR A 169 -3.17 -0.56 29.42
N SER A 170 -2.87 -1.66 30.13
CA SER A 170 -2.09 -1.64 31.36
C SER A 170 -0.62 -1.24 31.14
N MET A 171 -0.10 -1.46 29.94
CA MET A 171 1.22 -1.00 29.50
C MET A 171 1.24 0.43 28.97
N GLU A 172 0.13 1.15 29.09
CA GLU A 172 -0.05 2.51 28.52
C GLU A 172 0.11 2.59 27.00
N VAL A 173 -0.09 1.47 26.30
CA VAL A 173 -0.03 1.37 24.84
C VAL A 173 -1.44 1.39 24.27
N THR A 174 -1.69 2.21 23.24
CA THR A 174 -3.03 2.40 22.66
C THR A 174 -3.30 1.55 21.41
N HIS A 175 -2.25 0.98 20.82
CA HIS A 175 -2.30 0.15 19.62
C HIS A 175 -1.00 -0.62 19.48
N ILE A 176 -0.94 -1.55 18.54
CA ILE A 176 0.24 -2.37 18.26
C ILE A 176 0.69 -2.13 16.82
N ASN A 177 1.94 -1.74 16.64
CA ASN A 177 2.56 -1.69 15.33
C ASN A 177 2.83 -3.10 14.79
N ILE A 178 2.44 -3.38 13.55
CA ILE A 178 2.71 -4.65 12.89
C ILE A 178 3.53 -4.41 11.63
N GLY A 179 4.75 -4.93 11.64
CA GLY A 179 5.72 -4.83 10.56
C GLY A 179 6.92 -5.74 10.80
N ILE A 180 7.87 -5.75 9.87
CA ILE A 180 9.11 -6.54 10.00
C ILE A 180 10.21 -5.76 10.75
N GLY A 181 10.01 -4.48 11.03
CA GLY A 181 10.94 -3.62 11.75
C GLY A 181 12.23 -3.31 10.98
N LYS A 182 12.18 -3.35 9.65
CA LYS A 182 13.32 -3.05 8.76
C LYS A 182 12.85 -2.25 7.55
N ASP A 183 13.56 -1.17 7.24
CA ASP A 183 13.41 -0.35 6.03
C ASP A 183 14.37 -0.78 4.91
#